data_8f78616c2ed0f09d4891570452c993a1
#
_entry.id   8f78616c2ed0f09d4891570452c993a1
#
_cell.length_a   1.000
_cell.length_b   1.000
_cell.length_c   1.000
_cell.angle_alpha   90.00
_cell.angle_beta   90.00
_cell.angle_gamma   90.00
#
_symmetry.space_group_name_H-M   'P 1'
#
loop_
_entity.id
_entity.type
_entity.pdbx_description
1 polymer ?
#
loop_
_entity_poly.entity_id
_entity_poly.type
_entity_poly.pdbx_seq_one_letter_code
_entity_poly.pdbx_strand_id
1 'polypeptide(L)'
;IREMAAATRQYADGDFDVRMNDYGREDEIGELAASFNNMAESLQQTERQRREFIANISHELKTPMTTIAGYTDGILDGTIPPENEKQYLRIIANESRRLSRLVRRMLDVSQLQAIDPLRNGNHFDVCESMRRVLISMEKKINDRHLDVEADIPDEPILVLGDNDMITQVIYNLLENAAKFAREGSTLYLGVAMMDGKARITVRNVGETIPAEELPLLFERFHKSDKSRSEDKDGYGLGLYIVKTILQQHKEEINVTSENGVTTFTFSLRVE
;
A
#
# COMPACT_ATOMS: atom_id res chain seq x y z
N ILE A 1 -40.12 0.80 11.18
CA ILE A 1 -39.83 -0.63 11.37
C ILE A 1 -40.09 -1.44 10.09
N ARG A 2 -41.23 -1.32 9.41
CA ARG A 2 -41.48 -2.06 8.14
C ARG A 2 -40.52 -1.66 7.01
N GLU A 3 -40.24 -0.39 6.88
CA GLU A 3 -39.26 0.13 5.92
C GLU A 3 -37.83 -0.35 6.25
N MET A 4 -37.48 -0.39 7.53
CA MET A 4 -36.21 -0.96 8.00
C MET A 4 -36.05 -2.43 7.58
N ALA A 5 -37.10 -3.23 7.83
CA ALA A 5 -37.09 -4.62 7.43
C ALA A 5 -37.01 -4.82 5.91
N ALA A 6 -37.60 -3.93 5.12
CA ALA A 6 -37.49 -3.96 3.67
C ALA A 6 -36.07 -3.57 3.20
N ALA A 7 -35.50 -2.49 3.74
CA ALA A 7 -34.15 -2.04 3.43
C ALA A 7 -33.08 -3.09 3.82
N THR A 8 -33.25 -3.75 4.98
CA THR A 8 -32.35 -4.84 5.42
C THR A 8 -32.36 -6.02 4.44
N ARG A 9 -33.51 -6.36 3.84
CA ARG A 9 -33.58 -7.41 2.80
C ARG A 9 -32.86 -7.01 1.53
N GLN A 10 -33.03 -5.76 1.07
CA GLN A 10 -32.31 -5.24 -0.09
C GLN A 10 -30.78 -5.25 0.14
N TYR A 11 -30.34 -4.94 1.35
CA TYR A 11 -28.93 -5.05 1.71
C TYR A 11 -28.42 -6.48 1.73
N ALA A 12 -29.25 -7.43 2.18
CA ALA A 12 -28.89 -8.86 2.11
C ALA A 12 -28.74 -9.34 0.65
N ASP A 13 -29.46 -8.72 -0.28
CA ASP A 13 -29.36 -8.96 -1.72
C ASP A 13 -28.22 -8.14 -2.40
N GLY A 14 -27.49 -7.32 -1.63
CA GLY A 14 -26.33 -6.55 -2.10
C GLY A 14 -26.68 -5.17 -2.68
N ASP A 15 -27.92 -4.71 -2.53
CA ASP A 15 -28.34 -3.36 -2.92
C ASP A 15 -28.13 -2.40 -1.73
N PHE A 16 -26.96 -1.75 -1.70
CA PHE A 16 -26.59 -0.79 -0.67
C PHE A 16 -26.94 0.66 -1.02
N ASP A 17 -27.63 0.93 -2.13
CA ASP A 17 -28.03 2.27 -2.54
C ASP A 17 -29.24 2.78 -1.76
N VAL A 18 -30.00 1.89 -1.16
CA VAL A 18 -31.18 2.21 -0.38
C VAL A 18 -30.80 3.01 0.85
N ARG A 19 -31.55 4.07 1.14
CA ARG A 19 -31.41 4.86 2.38
C ARG A 19 -32.76 4.93 3.08
N MET A 20 -32.69 4.96 4.41
CA MET A 20 -33.85 5.19 5.24
C MET A 20 -34.11 6.67 5.39
N ASN A 21 -35.38 7.06 5.28
CA ASN A 21 -35.77 8.41 5.60
C ASN A 21 -35.92 8.54 7.13
N ASP A 22 -35.27 9.51 7.73
CA ASP A 22 -35.37 9.82 9.15
C ASP A 22 -36.63 10.63 9.49
N TYR A 23 -37.31 11.18 8.45
CA TYR A 23 -38.48 12.06 8.56
C TYR A 23 -38.27 13.27 9.51
N GLY A 24 -37.01 13.68 9.74
CA GLY A 24 -36.67 14.75 10.68
C GLY A 24 -37.00 14.44 12.14
N ARG A 25 -36.99 13.14 12.51
CA ARG A 25 -37.26 12.69 13.89
C ARG A 25 -36.02 12.83 14.76
N GLU A 26 -36.21 13.40 15.93
CA GLU A 26 -35.17 13.55 16.98
C GLU A 26 -35.32 12.48 18.08
N ASP A 27 -36.03 11.39 17.80
CA ASP A 27 -36.24 10.28 18.75
C ASP A 27 -35.34 9.05 18.40
N GLU A 28 -35.48 7.98 19.18
CA GLU A 28 -34.71 6.74 19.02
C GLU A 28 -34.87 6.10 17.63
N ILE A 29 -35.97 6.38 16.94
CA ILE A 29 -36.23 5.89 15.58
C ILE A 29 -35.41 6.71 14.57
N GLY A 30 -35.26 8.01 14.76
CA GLY A 30 -34.39 8.88 13.96
C GLY A 30 -32.93 8.48 14.12
N GLU A 31 -32.46 8.27 15.35
CA GLU A 31 -31.10 7.80 15.65
C GLU A 31 -30.81 6.44 14.98
N LEU A 32 -31.78 5.51 15.06
CA LEU A 32 -31.67 4.20 14.42
C LEU A 32 -31.62 4.31 12.90
N ALA A 33 -32.40 5.19 12.28
CA ALA A 33 -32.37 5.44 10.84
C ALA A 33 -31.02 6.02 10.40
N ALA A 34 -30.47 6.97 11.13
CA ALA A 34 -29.14 7.54 10.88
C ALA A 34 -28.02 6.48 11.00
N SER A 35 -28.06 5.69 12.06
CA SER A 35 -27.09 4.59 12.29
C SER A 35 -27.14 3.56 11.17
N PHE A 36 -28.34 3.23 10.69
CA PHE A 36 -28.55 2.33 9.58
C PHE A 36 -28.01 2.89 8.26
N ASN A 37 -28.23 4.18 7.98
CA ASN A 37 -27.69 4.85 6.79
C ASN A 37 -26.17 4.91 6.82
N ASN A 38 -25.56 5.16 7.97
CA ASN A 38 -24.10 5.12 8.16
C ASN A 38 -23.53 3.73 7.89
N MET A 39 -24.21 2.69 8.37
CA MET A 39 -23.85 1.29 8.07
C MET A 39 -23.95 1.00 6.57
N ALA A 40 -25.03 1.47 5.92
CA ALA A 40 -25.23 1.30 4.50
C ALA A 40 -24.13 1.94 3.67
N GLU A 41 -23.77 3.17 4.02
CA GLU A 41 -22.69 3.89 3.36
C GLU A 41 -21.35 3.15 3.51
N SER A 42 -21.06 2.64 4.68
CA SER A 42 -19.86 1.84 4.97
C SER A 42 -19.81 0.55 4.14
N LEU A 43 -20.93 -0.15 4.03
CA LEU A 43 -21.05 -1.36 3.21
C LEU A 43 -20.91 -1.05 1.71
N GLN A 44 -21.57 0.00 1.23
CA GLN A 44 -21.50 0.46 -0.16
C GLN A 44 -20.05 0.81 -0.54
N GLN A 45 -19.37 1.55 0.33
CA GLN A 45 -17.97 1.92 0.13
C GLN A 45 -17.06 0.68 0.08
N THR A 46 -17.29 -0.28 0.99
CA THR A 46 -16.53 -1.55 1.05
C THR A 46 -16.72 -2.36 -0.24
N GLU A 47 -17.97 -2.50 -0.70
CA GLU A 47 -18.28 -3.24 -1.93
C GLU A 47 -17.75 -2.54 -3.18
N ARG A 48 -17.80 -1.20 -3.23
CA ARG A 48 -17.19 -0.42 -4.30
C ARG A 48 -15.67 -0.64 -4.35
N GLN A 49 -14.99 -0.54 -3.22
CA GLN A 49 -13.55 -0.80 -3.14
C GLN A 49 -13.19 -2.23 -3.55
N ARG A 50 -14.03 -3.21 -3.19
CA ARG A 50 -13.86 -4.61 -3.61
C ARG A 50 -13.98 -4.77 -5.12
N ARG A 51 -14.99 -4.16 -5.75
CA ARG A 51 -15.19 -4.22 -7.21
C ARG A 51 -14.05 -3.55 -7.96
N GLU A 52 -13.63 -2.37 -7.51
CA GLU A 52 -12.49 -1.65 -8.07
C GLU A 52 -11.19 -2.47 -7.94
N PHE A 53 -10.99 -3.14 -6.80
CA PHE A 53 -9.86 -4.03 -6.58
C PHE A 53 -9.83 -5.18 -7.59
N ILE A 54 -10.96 -5.87 -7.78
CA ILE A 54 -11.06 -7.00 -8.74
C ILE A 54 -10.86 -6.50 -10.18
N ALA A 55 -11.43 -5.36 -10.55
CA ALA A 55 -11.27 -4.77 -11.87
C ALA A 55 -9.80 -4.41 -12.15
N ASN A 56 -9.13 -3.76 -11.21
CA ASN A 56 -7.73 -3.37 -11.33
C ASN A 56 -6.81 -4.60 -11.42
N ILE A 57 -7.05 -5.64 -10.61
CA ILE A 57 -6.34 -6.92 -10.70
C ILE A 57 -6.48 -7.50 -12.11
N SER A 58 -7.72 -7.58 -12.60
CA SER A 58 -7.99 -8.18 -13.91
C SER A 58 -7.25 -7.43 -15.02
N HIS A 59 -7.18 -6.11 -14.93
CA HIS A 59 -6.46 -5.27 -15.88
C HIS A 59 -4.94 -5.48 -15.80
N GLU A 60 -4.37 -5.46 -14.58
CA GLU A 60 -2.93 -5.65 -14.35
C GLU A 60 -2.44 -7.08 -14.70
N LEU A 61 -3.31 -8.09 -14.62
CA LEU A 61 -3.02 -9.46 -15.08
C LEU A 61 -3.14 -9.59 -16.61
N LYS A 62 -4.15 -8.98 -17.23
CA LYS A 62 -4.44 -9.12 -18.66
C LYS A 62 -3.27 -8.63 -19.53
N THR A 63 -2.68 -7.49 -19.20
CA THR A 63 -1.61 -6.86 -19.99
C THR A 63 -0.40 -7.78 -20.16
N PRO A 64 0.28 -8.27 -19.09
CA PRO A 64 1.42 -9.18 -19.24
C PRO A 64 1.04 -10.50 -19.89
N MET A 65 -0.15 -11.05 -19.61
CA MET A 65 -0.61 -12.29 -20.23
C MET A 65 -0.77 -12.14 -21.74
N THR A 66 -1.36 -11.03 -22.21
CA THR A 66 -1.51 -10.75 -23.64
C THR A 66 -0.14 -10.60 -24.31
N THR A 67 0.82 -9.94 -23.66
CA THR A 67 2.20 -9.79 -24.17
C THR A 67 2.91 -11.14 -24.27
N ILE A 68 2.81 -11.97 -23.23
CA ILE A 68 3.39 -13.33 -23.22
C ILE A 68 2.80 -14.17 -24.35
N ALA A 69 1.46 -14.22 -24.46
CA ALA A 69 0.78 -15.01 -25.47
C ALA A 69 1.15 -14.52 -26.88
N GLY A 70 1.06 -13.21 -27.15
CA GLY A 70 1.33 -12.67 -28.48
C GLY A 70 2.77 -12.91 -28.96
N TYR A 71 3.77 -12.78 -28.08
CA TYR A 71 5.16 -13.08 -28.47
C TYR A 71 5.42 -14.59 -28.59
N THR A 72 4.76 -15.40 -27.77
CA THR A 72 4.86 -16.86 -27.89
C THR A 72 4.27 -17.32 -29.22
N ASP A 73 3.08 -16.84 -29.58
CA ASP A 73 2.42 -17.15 -30.85
C ASP A 73 3.27 -16.69 -32.04
N GLY A 74 3.81 -15.43 -31.97
CA GLY A 74 4.67 -14.88 -33.03
C GLY A 74 6.00 -15.65 -33.23
N ILE A 75 6.55 -16.30 -32.19
CA ILE A 75 7.68 -17.19 -32.29
C ILE A 75 7.25 -18.52 -32.96
N LEU A 76 6.12 -19.08 -32.54
CA LEU A 76 5.62 -20.38 -32.99
C LEU A 76 5.18 -20.36 -34.46
N ASP A 77 4.58 -19.26 -34.92
CA ASP A 77 4.09 -19.11 -36.30
C ASP A 77 5.16 -18.56 -37.28
N GLY A 78 6.35 -18.22 -36.76
CA GLY A 78 7.47 -17.71 -37.55
C GLY A 78 7.35 -16.22 -37.92
N THR A 79 6.38 -15.50 -37.41
CA THR A 79 6.24 -14.03 -37.56
C THR A 79 7.44 -13.30 -36.96
N ILE A 80 7.99 -13.84 -35.86
CA ILE A 80 9.22 -13.36 -35.24
C ILE A 80 10.39 -14.13 -35.87
N PRO A 81 11.32 -13.46 -36.57
CA PRO A 81 12.47 -14.09 -37.16
C PRO A 81 13.39 -14.76 -36.11
N PRO A 82 14.05 -15.90 -36.44
CA PRO A 82 14.90 -16.64 -35.51
C PRO A 82 16.00 -15.83 -34.86
N GLU A 83 16.54 -14.84 -35.55
CA GLU A 83 17.57 -13.93 -35.05
C GLU A 83 17.06 -13.06 -33.90
N ASN A 84 15.76 -12.83 -33.81
CA ASN A 84 15.11 -11.98 -32.80
C ASN A 84 14.48 -12.80 -31.66
N GLU A 85 14.28 -14.11 -31.80
CA GLU A 85 13.61 -14.97 -30.79
C GLU A 85 14.15 -14.77 -29.39
N LYS A 86 15.49 -14.72 -29.23
CA LYS A 86 16.14 -14.56 -27.92
C LYS A 86 15.75 -13.24 -27.23
N GLN A 87 15.49 -12.18 -27.98
CA GLN A 87 15.03 -10.89 -27.45
C GLN A 87 13.61 -11.02 -26.92
N TYR A 88 12.71 -11.63 -27.68
CA TYR A 88 11.31 -11.80 -27.29
C TYR A 88 11.14 -12.80 -26.15
N LEU A 89 11.92 -13.86 -26.11
CA LEU A 89 11.97 -14.80 -24.96
C LEU A 89 12.40 -14.09 -23.66
N ARG A 90 13.31 -13.11 -23.74
CA ARG A 90 13.67 -12.29 -22.58
C ARG A 90 12.49 -11.42 -22.11
N ILE A 91 11.70 -10.86 -23.03
CA ILE A 91 10.51 -10.09 -22.70
C ILE A 91 9.49 -11.00 -22.02
N ILE A 92 9.20 -12.19 -22.59
CA ILE A 92 8.30 -13.18 -21.99
C ILE A 92 8.76 -13.54 -20.57
N ALA A 93 10.04 -13.82 -20.38
CA ALA A 93 10.59 -14.15 -19.06
C ALA A 93 10.44 -13.00 -18.06
N ASN A 94 10.61 -11.76 -18.49
CA ASN A 94 10.44 -10.58 -17.63
C ASN A 94 8.97 -10.37 -17.26
N GLU A 95 8.04 -10.50 -18.21
CA GLU A 95 6.61 -10.39 -17.93
C GLU A 95 6.11 -11.53 -17.02
N SER A 96 6.63 -12.74 -17.18
CA SER A 96 6.33 -13.87 -16.28
C SER A 96 6.80 -13.60 -14.85
N ARG A 97 8.02 -13.07 -14.67
CA ARG A 97 8.51 -12.67 -13.33
C ARG A 97 7.69 -11.53 -12.74
N ARG A 98 7.30 -10.55 -13.57
CA ARG A 98 6.42 -9.45 -13.17
C ARG A 98 5.08 -9.99 -12.66
N LEU A 99 4.45 -10.89 -13.41
CA LEU A 99 3.20 -11.54 -13.02
C LEU A 99 3.32 -12.28 -11.69
N SER A 100 4.40 -13.03 -11.50
CA SER A 100 4.67 -13.74 -10.23
C SER A 100 4.80 -12.78 -9.05
N ARG A 101 5.45 -11.61 -9.22
CA ARG A 101 5.53 -10.58 -8.18
C ARG A 101 4.16 -9.98 -7.85
N LEU A 102 3.33 -9.73 -8.88
CA LEU A 102 1.97 -9.21 -8.67
C LEU A 102 1.11 -10.17 -7.85
N VAL A 103 1.09 -11.46 -8.24
CA VAL A 103 0.34 -12.50 -7.51
C VAL A 103 0.81 -12.59 -6.06
N ARG A 104 2.11 -12.58 -5.80
CA ARG A 104 2.65 -12.62 -4.43
C ARG A 104 2.18 -11.42 -3.61
N ARG A 105 2.26 -10.20 -4.15
CA ARG A 105 1.76 -8.99 -3.46
C ARG A 105 0.25 -9.03 -3.18
N MET A 106 -0.54 -9.66 -4.06
CA MET A 106 -1.98 -9.86 -3.82
C MET A 106 -2.24 -10.84 -2.67
N LEU A 107 -1.47 -11.92 -2.60
CA LEU A 107 -1.54 -12.87 -1.48
C LEU A 107 -1.16 -12.20 -0.17
N ASP A 108 -0.10 -11.38 -0.15
CA ASP A 108 0.30 -10.60 1.02
C ASP A 108 -0.85 -9.71 1.51
N VAL A 109 -1.51 -8.95 0.60
CA VAL A 109 -2.67 -8.11 0.96
C VAL A 109 -3.83 -8.93 1.51
N SER A 110 -4.11 -10.11 0.92
CA SER A 110 -5.19 -10.98 1.37
C SER A 110 -4.93 -11.57 2.77
N GLN A 111 -3.68 -11.96 3.03
CA GLN A 111 -3.29 -12.53 4.33
C GLN A 111 -3.29 -11.48 5.45
N LEU A 112 -2.83 -10.25 5.14
CA LEU A 112 -2.84 -9.16 6.11
C LEU A 112 -4.23 -8.90 6.70
N GLN A 113 -5.30 -9.03 5.93
CA GLN A 113 -6.67 -8.78 6.41
C GLN A 113 -7.18 -9.81 7.43
N ALA A 114 -6.53 -10.97 7.57
CA ALA A 114 -6.95 -12.08 8.43
C ALA A 114 -6.23 -12.12 9.79
N ILE A 115 -5.20 -11.30 10.01
CA ILE A 115 -4.33 -11.37 11.20
C ILE A 115 -4.61 -10.18 12.11
N ASP A 116 -4.76 -10.46 13.42
CA ASP A 116 -4.70 -9.44 14.48
C ASP A 116 -3.29 -9.41 15.07
N PRO A 117 -2.43 -8.44 14.69
CA PRO A 117 -1.03 -8.41 15.10
C PRO A 117 -0.85 -8.15 16.60
N LEU A 118 -1.88 -7.59 17.27
CA LEU A 118 -1.82 -7.28 18.69
C LEU A 118 -2.28 -8.45 19.58
N ARG A 119 -2.91 -9.47 18.99
CA ARG A 119 -3.40 -10.63 19.75
C ARG A 119 -2.26 -11.45 20.40
N ASN A 120 -1.09 -11.47 19.79
CA ASN A 120 0.11 -12.13 20.28
C ASN A 120 1.22 -11.10 20.59
N GLY A 121 0.86 -9.88 20.97
CA GLY A 121 1.73 -8.72 21.11
C GLY A 121 3.11 -9.06 21.67
N ASN A 122 4.07 -9.17 20.77
CA ASN A 122 5.49 -9.33 21.11
C ASN A 122 6.13 -7.94 21.11
N HIS A 123 7.09 -7.75 22.02
CA HIS A 123 7.95 -6.59 21.97
C HIS A 123 9.16 -6.90 21.09
N PHE A 124 9.55 -5.95 20.27
CA PHE A 124 10.74 -6.08 19.44
C PHE A 124 11.46 -4.72 19.31
N ASP A 125 12.74 -4.77 19.00
CA ASP A 125 13.55 -3.56 18.78
C ASP A 125 13.32 -3.00 17.38
N VAL A 126 12.65 -1.85 17.30
CA VAL A 126 12.39 -1.16 16.03
C VAL A 126 13.66 -0.57 15.42
N CYS A 127 14.65 -0.20 16.23
CA CYS A 127 15.95 0.29 15.75
C CYS A 127 16.70 -0.81 14.99
N GLU A 128 16.70 -2.03 15.51
CA GLU A 128 17.29 -3.18 14.83
C GLU A 128 16.55 -3.52 13.52
N SER A 129 15.22 -3.49 13.53
CA SER A 129 14.41 -3.72 12.33
C SER A 129 14.72 -2.69 11.24
N MET A 130 14.88 -1.40 11.62
CA MET A 130 15.26 -0.32 10.70
C MET A 130 16.65 -0.55 10.10
N ARG A 131 17.64 -0.90 10.92
CA ARG A 131 19.01 -1.19 10.45
C ARG A 131 19.05 -2.36 9.47
N ARG A 132 18.33 -3.45 9.76
CA ARG A 132 18.24 -4.64 8.87
C ARG A 132 17.64 -4.28 7.51
N VAL A 133 16.57 -3.52 7.51
CA VAL A 133 15.95 -3.06 6.24
C VAL A 133 16.91 -2.19 5.46
N LEU A 134 17.58 -1.22 6.11
CA LEU A 134 18.56 -0.36 5.46
C LEU A 134 19.68 -1.16 4.78
N ILE A 135 20.27 -2.12 5.49
CA ILE A 135 21.30 -3.02 4.96
C ILE A 135 20.76 -3.83 3.76
N SER A 136 19.54 -4.34 3.85
CA SER A 136 18.92 -5.09 2.74
C SER A 136 18.71 -4.26 1.46
N MET A 137 18.63 -2.94 1.61
CA MET A 137 18.41 -1.98 0.54
C MET A 137 19.70 -1.37 -0.03
N GLU A 138 20.87 -1.68 0.54
CA GLU A 138 22.17 -1.07 0.20
C GLU A 138 22.41 -1.04 -1.32
N LYS A 139 22.19 -2.17 -2.00
CA LYS A 139 22.36 -2.25 -3.45
C LYS A 139 21.47 -1.25 -4.21
N LYS A 140 20.16 -1.17 -3.85
CA LYS A 140 19.22 -0.26 -4.52
C LYS A 140 19.58 1.21 -4.28
N ILE A 141 20.08 1.52 -3.10
CA ILE A 141 20.51 2.85 -2.69
C ILE A 141 21.78 3.25 -3.50
N ASN A 142 22.77 2.34 -3.56
CA ASN A 142 24.00 2.55 -4.30
C ASN A 142 23.77 2.64 -5.81
N ASP A 143 22.90 1.81 -6.39
CA ASP A 143 22.56 1.84 -7.81
C ASP A 143 21.95 3.20 -8.26
N ARG A 144 21.42 3.97 -7.30
CA ARG A 144 20.85 5.31 -7.51
C ARG A 144 21.73 6.45 -6.98
N HIS A 145 22.95 6.12 -6.53
CA HIS A 145 23.92 7.07 -5.97
C HIS A 145 23.34 7.93 -4.83
N LEU A 146 22.46 7.34 -4.00
CA LEU A 146 21.82 8.05 -2.89
C LEU A 146 22.71 8.04 -1.66
N ASP A 147 22.83 9.20 -1.01
CA ASP A 147 23.41 9.31 0.32
C ASP A 147 22.37 8.92 1.38
N VAL A 148 22.81 8.41 2.55
CA VAL A 148 21.93 8.03 3.65
C VAL A 148 22.33 8.75 4.91
N GLU A 149 21.38 9.47 5.49
CA GLU A 149 21.44 10.00 6.84
C GLU A 149 20.53 9.16 7.75
N ALA A 150 21.11 8.38 8.67
CA ALA A 150 20.38 7.52 9.59
C ALA A 150 20.56 8.03 11.02
N ASP A 151 19.49 8.59 11.58
CA ASP A 151 19.38 9.00 12.98
C ASP A 151 18.63 7.90 13.76
N ILE A 152 19.34 6.81 14.05
CA ILE A 152 18.82 5.62 14.72
C ILE A 152 19.58 5.44 16.02
N PRO A 153 18.92 5.51 17.19
CA PRO A 153 19.58 5.31 18.49
C PRO A 153 20.32 3.97 18.57
N ASP A 154 21.47 3.97 19.23
CA ASP A 154 22.21 2.72 19.52
C ASP A 154 21.46 1.87 20.55
N GLU A 155 20.78 2.51 21.49
CA GLU A 155 19.95 1.83 22.48
C GLU A 155 18.68 1.26 21.83
N PRO A 156 18.26 0.03 22.20
CA PRO A 156 17.07 -0.58 21.66
C PRO A 156 15.81 0.17 22.11
N ILE A 157 14.88 0.39 21.19
CA ILE A 157 13.55 0.91 21.50
C ILE A 157 12.55 -0.23 21.27
N LEU A 158 12.04 -0.77 22.39
CA LEU A 158 11.09 -1.87 22.37
C LEU A 158 9.67 -1.34 22.09
N VAL A 159 9.07 -1.82 21.02
CA VAL A 159 7.71 -1.45 20.59
C VAL A 159 6.81 -2.67 20.56
N LEU A 160 5.52 -2.45 20.82
CA LEU A 160 4.49 -3.49 20.78
C LEU A 160 3.99 -3.71 19.36
N GLY A 161 4.04 -4.95 18.85
CA GLY A 161 3.49 -5.28 17.54
C GLY A 161 4.09 -6.55 16.95
N ASP A 162 3.77 -6.77 15.67
CA ASP A 162 4.36 -7.83 14.85
C ASP A 162 5.59 -7.31 14.11
N ASN A 163 6.77 -7.87 14.46
CA ASN A 163 8.06 -7.45 13.89
C ASN A 163 8.12 -7.61 12.37
N ASP A 164 7.57 -8.69 11.82
CA ASP A 164 7.63 -8.96 10.39
C ASP A 164 6.76 -7.96 9.62
N MET A 165 5.56 -7.67 10.14
CA MET A 165 4.67 -6.67 9.57
C MET A 165 5.28 -5.25 9.62
N ILE A 166 5.86 -4.85 10.74
CA ILE A 166 6.49 -3.52 10.86
C ILE A 166 7.77 -3.44 10.01
N THR A 167 8.54 -4.52 9.92
CA THR A 167 9.68 -4.61 8.98
C THR A 167 9.22 -4.42 7.54
N GLN A 168 8.06 -4.98 7.16
CA GLN A 168 7.46 -4.77 5.84
C GLN A 168 7.01 -3.32 5.62
N VAL A 169 6.47 -2.64 6.66
CA VAL A 169 6.17 -1.19 6.60
C VAL A 169 7.42 -0.40 6.28
N ILE A 170 8.49 -0.60 7.06
CA ILE A 170 9.75 0.11 6.89
C ILE A 170 10.34 -0.15 5.51
N TYR A 171 10.34 -1.41 5.06
CA TYR A 171 10.82 -1.78 3.73
C TYR A 171 10.04 -1.08 2.61
N ASN A 172 8.70 -1.08 2.65
CA ASN A 172 7.87 -0.45 1.64
C ASN A 172 8.07 1.08 1.60
N LEU A 173 8.22 1.72 2.76
CA LEU A 173 8.50 3.15 2.83
C LEU A 173 9.88 3.48 2.28
N LEU A 174 10.91 2.72 2.66
CA LEU A 174 12.27 2.94 2.18
C LEU A 174 12.42 2.61 0.69
N GLU A 175 11.76 1.54 0.20
CA GLU A 175 11.71 1.21 -1.23
C GLU A 175 11.06 2.36 -2.03
N ASN A 176 9.95 2.89 -1.53
CA ASN A 176 9.29 4.04 -2.14
C ASN A 176 10.19 5.29 -2.15
N ALA A 177 10.80 5.61 -1.00
CA ALA A 177 11.70 6.73 -0.86
C ALA A 177 12.91 6.63 -1.80
N ALA A 178 13.59 5.48 -1.86
CA ALA A 178 14.73 5.25 -2.75
C ALA A 178 14.34 5.34 -4.23
N LYS A 179 13.13 4.90 -4.58
CA LYS A 179 12.64 4.89 -5.94
C LYS A 179 12.34 6.29 -6.48
N PHE A 180 11.69 7.14 -5.68
CA PHE A 180 11.26 8.48 -6.06
C PHE A 180 12.25 9.58 -5.63
N ALA A 181 13.34 9.21 -4.95
CA ALA A 181 14.43 10.13 -4.69
C ALA A 181 15.08 10.60 -5.99
N ARG A 182 15.51 11.86 -6.02
CA ARG A 182 16.39 12.38 -7.08
C ARG A 182 17.72 11.65 -7.00
N GLU A 183 18.26 11.20 -8.12
CA GLU A 183 19.57 10.57 -8.18
C GLU A 183 20.65 11.48 -7.56
N GLY A 184 21.52 10.91 -6.73
CA GLY A 184 22.54 11.64 -5.99
C GLY A 184 22.02 12.50 -4.84
N SER A 185 20.74 12.34 -4.42
CA SER A 185 20.19 13.05 -3.27
C SER A 185 20.28 12.20 -1.99
N THR A 186 19.83 12.79 -0.86
CA THR A 186 19.89 12.16 0.45
C THR A 186 18.55 11.51 0.84
N LEU A 187 18.62 10.27 1.32
CA LEU A 187 17.57 9.61 2.08
C LEU A 187 17.81 9.82 3.57
N TYR A 188 16.78 10.20 4.29
CA TYR A 188 16.83 10.31 5.74
C TYR A 188 15.95 9.25 6.40
N LEU A 189 16.51 8.56 7.41
CA LEU A 189 15.80 7.63 8.27
C LEU A 189 16.00 8.03 9.73
N GLY A 190 14.92 8.10 10.49
CA GLY A 190 15.02 8.45 11.91
C GLY A 190 14.09 7.62 12.78
N VAL A 191 14.55 7.31 13.99
CA VAL A 191 13.75 6.74 15.07
C VAL A 191 13.97 7.61 16.31
N ALA A 192 12.89 8.16 16.88
CA ALA A 192 12.96 9.01 18.06
C ALA A 192 11.82 8.70 19.02
N MET A 193 12.10 8.83 20.31
CA MET A 193 11.06 8.79 21.33
C MET A 193 10.34 10.15 21.39
N MET A 194 9.01 10.14 21.24
CA MET A 194 8.18 11.33 21.28
C MET A 194 6.81 10.99 21.88
N ASP A 195 6.40 11.74 22.90
CA ASP A 195 5.10 11.58 23.59
C ASP A 195 4.82 10.12 24.03
N GLY A 196 5.84 9.39 24.49
CA GLY A 196 5.72 8.01 24.94
C GLY A 196 5.56 6.97 23.81
N LYS A 197 5.80 7.36 22.57
CA LYS A 197 5.81 6.49 21.40
C LYS A 197 7.16 6.56 20.67
N ALA A 198 7.51 5.48 19.99
CA ALA A 198 8.59 5.49 19.01
C ALA A 198 8.06 6.10 17.72
N ARG A 199 8.61 7.25 17.32
CA ARG A 199 8.30 7.90 16.03
C ARG A 199 9.33 7.47 14.99
N ILE A 200 8.85 6.94 13.88
CA ILE A 200 9.66 6.50 12.75
C ILE A 200 9.44 7.47 11.60
N THR A 201 10.53 7.94 11.00
CA THR A 201 10.52 8.89 9.89
C THR A 201 11.36 8.36 8.74
N VAL A 202 10.79 8.40 7.53
CA VAL A 202 11.49 8.15 6.26
C VAL A 202 11.27 9.34 5.36
N ARG A 203 12.36 9.96 4.89
CA ARG A 203 12.32 11.17 4.07
C ARG A 203 13.22 11.05 2.85
N ASN A 204 12.75 11.53 1.72
CA ASN A 204 13.54 11.62 0.50
C ASN A 204 13.42 13.00 -0.15
N VAL A 205 14.45 13.36 -0.89
CA VAL A 205 14.47 14.54 -1.76
C VAL A 205 14.11 14.10 -3.17
N GLY A 206 13.05 14.68 -3.74
CA GLY A 206 12.55 14.33 -5.07
C GLY A 206 11.59 15.39 -5.60
N GLU A 207 10.60 14.98 -6.35
CA GLU A 207 9.53 15.89 -6.77
C GLU A 207 8.52 16.10 -5.66
N THR A 208 7.94 17.30 -5.60
CA THR A 208 6.84 17.60 -4.66
C THR A 208 5.56 16.93 -5.15
N ILE A 209 4.90 16.21 -4.27
CA ILE A 209 3.60 15.60 -4.52
C ILE A 209 2.53 16.66 -4.29
N PRO A 210 1.60 16.88 -5.24
CA PRO A 210 0.49 17.81 -5.06
C PRO A 210 -0.36 17.48 -3.83
N ALA A 211 -0.84 18.50 -3.13
CA ALA A 211 -1.61 18.29 -1.89
C ALA A 211 -2.88 17.45 -2.09
N GLU A 212 -3.51 17.57 -3.27
CA GLU A 212 -4.67 16.78 -3.66
C GLU A 212 -4.35 15.29 -3.88
N GLU A 213 -3.10 14.93 -4.20
CA GLU A 213 -2.68 13.54 -4.39
C GLU A 213 -2.27 12.85 -3.07
N LEU A 214 -1.85 13.61 -2.03
CA LEU A 214 -1.37 13.03 -0.77
C LEU A 214 -2.35 12.04 -0.11
N PRO A 215 -3.67 12.32 -0.01
CA PRO A 215 -4.62 11.37 0.56
C PRO A 215 -4.79 10.08 -0.28
N LEU A 216 -4.57 10.19 -1.60
CA LEU A 216 -4.75 9.10 -2.56
C LEU A 216 -3.57 8.14 -2.59
N LEU A 217 -2.39 8.53 -2.07
CA LEU A 217 -1.17 7.70 -2.08
C LEU A 217 -1.35 6.34 -1.41
N PHE A 218 -2.25 6.26 -0.45
CA PHE A 218 -2.54 5.05 0.32
C PHE A 218 -3.69 4.21 -0.25
N GLU A 219 -4.29 4.64 -1.37
CA GLU A 219 -5.34 3.87 -2.03
C GLU A 219 -4.75 2.72 -2.87
N ARG A 220 -5.53 1.65 -3.02
CA ARG A 220 -5.11 0.46 -3.77
C ARG A 220 -4.89 0.80 -5.25
N PHE A 221 -3.78 0.37 -5.83
CA PHE A 221 -3.41 0.58 -7.24
C PHE A 221 -3.28 2.05 -7.63
N HIS A 222 -3.27 2.96 -6.66
CA HIS A 222 -3.06 4.37 -6.97
C HIS A 222 -1.60 4.60 -7.38
N LYS A 223 -1.44 5.29 -8.49
CA LYS A 223 -0.17 5.80 -9.00
C LYS A 223 -0.43 7.20 -9.53
N SER A 224 0.39 8.17 -9.14
CA SER A 224 0.37 9.48 -9.79
C SER A 224 0.67 9.33 -11.29
N ASP A 225 0.21 10.26 -12.10
CA ASP A 225 0.40 10.20 -13.57
C ASP A 225 1.87 10.08 -13.95
N LYS A 226 2.77 10.72 -13.21
CA LYS A 226 4.23 10.59 -13.39
C LYS A 226 4.76 9.24 -12.96
N SER A 227 4.30 8.73 -11.82
CA SER A 227 4.74 7.42 -11.33
C SER A 227 4.31 6.28 -12.26
N ARG A 228 3.28 6.46 -13.07
CA ARG A 228 2.88 5.51 -14.13
C ARG A 228 3.93 5.38 -15.22
N SER A 229 4.60 6.47 -15.58
CA SER A 229 5.64 6.48 -16.62
C SER A 229 6.99 5.97 -16.12
N GLU A 230 7.36 6.27 -14.89
CA GLU A 230 8.66 5.92 -14.29
C GLU A 230 8.67 4.55 -13.64
N ASP A 231 7.53 4.12 -13.07
CA ASP A 231 7.38 2.86 -12.35
C ASP A 231 6.55 1.84 -13.12
N LYS A 232 7.15 1.22 -14.13
CA LYS A 232 6.52 0.12 -14.85
C LYS A 232 6.37 -1.16 -14.01
N ASP A 233 7.16 -1.31 -12.96
CA ASP A 233 7.20 -2.51 -12.11
C ASP A 233 6.39 -2.40 -10.81
N GLY A 234 6.00 -1.22 -10.38
CA GLY A 234 5.15 -1.00 -9.21
C GLY A 234 3.66 -1.21 -9.52
N TYR A 235 2.92 -1.72 -8.57
CA TYR A 235 1.47 -1.97 -8.70
C TYR A 235 0.60 -1.02 -7.85
N GLY A 236 1.21 -0.02 -7.19
CA GLY A 236 0.46 0.87 -6.28
C GLY A 236 -0.09 0.17 -5.04
N LEU A 237 0.53 -0.93 -4.62
CA LEU A 237 0.10 -1.70 -3.43
C LEU A 237 0.99 -1.45 -2.21
N GLY A 238 2.21 -0.91 -2.37
CA GLY A 238 3.17 -0.78 -1.27
C GLY A 238 2.68 0.13 -0.14
N LEU A 239 2.22 1.33 -0.45
CA LEU A 239 1.70 2.28 0.54
C LEU A 239 0.33 1.86 1.10
N TYR A 240 -0.50 1.17 0.31
CA TYR A 240 -1.72 0.55 0.83
C TYR A 240 -1.42 -0.53 1.89
N ILE A 241 -0.40 -1.38 1.66
CA ILE A 241 0.08 -2.37 2.64
C ILE A 241 0.53 -1.66 3.92
N VAL A 242 1.31 -0.58 3.80
CA VAL A 242 1.75 0.25 4.94
C VAL A 242 0.57 0.73 5.77
N LYS A 243 -0.42 1.37 5.13
CA LYS A 243 -1.64 1.86 5.80
C LYS A 243 -2.41 0.73 6.49
N THR A 244 -2.58 -0.41 5.80
CA THR A 244 -3.31 -1.57 6.34
C THR A 244 -2.63 -2.13 7.59
N ILE A 245 -1.32 -2.35 7.55
CA ILE A 245 -0.55 -2.86 8.70
C ILE A 245 -0.63 -1.90 9.88
N LEU A 246 -0.44 -0.61 9.67
CA LEU A 246 -0.48 0.38 10.74
C LEU A 246 -1.88 0.51 11.35
N GLN A 247 -2.95 0.47 10.55
CA GLN A 247 -4.33 0.45 11.04
C GLN A 247 -4.62 -0.78 11.93
N GLN A 248 -4.09 -1.95 11.58
CA GLN A 248 -4.20 -3.16 12.41
C GLN A 248 -3.44 -3.02 13.74
N HIS A 249 -2.34 -2.27 13.76
CA HIS A 249 -1.62 -1.90 14.97
C HIS A 249 -2.29 -0.74 15.74
N LYS A 250 -3.45 -0.23 15.24
CA LYS A 250 -4.15 0.95 15.80
C LYS A 250 -3.28 2.21 15.79
N GLU A 251 -2.44 2.32 14.79
CA GLU A 251 -1.55 3.44 14.54
C GLU A 251 -1.85 4.05 13.16
N GLU A 252 -1.41 5.29 12.97
CA GLU A 252 -1.64 6.07 11.75
C GLU A 252 -0.32 6.42 11.08
N ILE A 253 -0.37 6.60 9.77
CA ILE A 253 0.72 7.14 8.98
C ILE A 253 0.36 8.54 8.48
N ASN A 254 1.31 9.44 8.56
CA ASN A 254 1.22 10.77 7.99
C ASN A 254 2.22 10.95 6.85
N VAL A 255 1.87 11.78 5.87
CA VAL A 255 2.74 12.15 4.75
C VAL A 255 2.67 13.65 4.51
N THR A 256 3.83 14.25 4.31
CA THR A 256 3.97 15.64 3.85
C THR A 256 4.89 15.69 2.65
N SER A 257 4.62 16.59 1.70
CA SER A 257 5.49 16.79 0.54
C SER A 257 5.55 18.29 0.22
N GLU A 258 6.68 18.90 0.51
CA GLU A 258 6.91 20.34 0.32
C GLU A 258 8.33 20.60 -0.15
N ASN A 259 8.49 21.56 -1.06
CA ASN A 259 9.81 22.01 -1.56
C ASN A 259 10.72 20.89 -2.07
N GLY A 260 10.14 19.85 -2.68
CA GLY A 260 10.90 18.71 -3.19
C GLY A 260 11.29 17.70 -2.11
N VAL A 261 10.73 17.80 -0.91
CA VAL A 261 10.99 16.86 0.19
C VAL A 261 9.71 16.15 0.55
N THR A 262 9.69 14.83 0.44
CA THR A 262 8.57 13.99 0.89
C THR A 262 8.98 13.27 2.18
N THR A 263 8.12 13.36 3.19
CA THR A 263 8.33 12.78 4.52
C THR A 263 7.15 11.90 4.90
N PHE A 264 7.43 10.64 5.17
CA PHE A 264 6.49 9.70 5.78
C PHE A 264 6.83 9.54 7.26
N THR A 265 5.82 9.59 8.12
CA THR A 265 5.99 9.47 9.57
C THR A 265 4.89 8.61 10.16
N PHE A 266 5.26 7.66 11.00
CA PHE A 266 4.33 6.89 11.81
C PHE A 266 4.90 6.68 13.21
N SER A 267 4.06 6.27 14.15
CA SER A 267 4.46 6.03 15.53
C SER A 267 4.06 4.63 15.97
N LEU A 268 4.81 4.04 16.89
CA LEU A 268 4.51 2.76 17.51
C LEU A 268 4.48 2.93 19.02
N ARG A 269 3.61 2.18 19.68
CA ARG A 269 3.53 2.16 21.14
C ARG A 269 4.79 1.52 21.70
N VAL A 270 5.38 2.18 22.68
CA VAL A 270 6.47 1.66 23.50
C VAL A 270 5.85 1.06 24.77
N GLU A 271 6.52 0.10 25.38
CA GLU A 271 6.11 -0.56 26.62
C GLU A 271 5.97 0.44 27.78
#